data_0ed2b53d89482948687971189710a15d
#
_entry.id   0ed2b53d89482948687971189710a15d
#
_cell.length_a   1.000
_cell.length_b   1.000
_cell.length_c   1.000
_cell.angle_alpha   90.00
_cell.angle_beta   90.00
_cell.angle_gamma   90.00
#
_symmetry.space_group_name_H-M   'P 1'
#
loop_
_entity.id
_entity.type
_entity.pdbx_description
1 polymer ?
#
loop_
_entity_poly.entity_id
_entity_poly.type
_entity_poly.pdbx_seq_one_letter_code
_entity_poly.pdbx_strand_id
1 'polypeptide(L)'
;MLHQFYPDYEADSAYGIDYRTLYEQGYRGIIFDIDNTLVPHGAPATPQATEFFGRLRELGFQTLLLSNNKEPRVKSFADAVGASYIYKAGKPGREGYLRAMEQMHTGADTTLFVGDQLFTDVWGAKKCGIMTYLTKPIHPKEEIQICLLYTSPSPRDKRQSR
;
A
#
# COMPACT_ATOMS: atom_id res chain seq x y z
N MET A 1 13.93 -16.39 2.62
CA MET A 1 12.78 -16.96 2.21
C MET A 1 11.55 -16.59 2.97
N LEU A 2 11.40 -16.99 4.18
CA LEU A 2 10.24 -16.58 4.92
C LEU A 2 10.20 -15.07 5.14
N HIS A 3 11.34 -14.41 5.16
CA HIS A 3 11.34 -12.98 5.39
C HIS A 3 10.59 -12.21 4.31
N GLN A 4 10.34 -12.81 3.16
CA GLN A 4 9.58 -12.14 2.12
C GLN A 4 8.11 -11.98 2.51
N PHE A 5 7.64 -12.69 3.53
CA PHE A 5 6.27 -12.53 3.99
C PHE A 5 6.15 -11.48 5.11
N TYR A 6 7.26 -10.90 5.54
CA TYR A 6 7.18 -9.89 6.59
C TYR A 6 7.37 -8.51 6.00
N PRO A 7 6.59 -7.54 6.46
CA PRO A 7 6.76 -6.18 5.95
C PRO A 7 8.06 -5.58 6.47
N ASP A 8 8.56 -4.59 5.77
CA ASP A 8 9.71 -3.85 6.26
C ASP A 8 9.28 -3.01 7.45
N TYR A 9 8.06 -2.47 7.42
CA TYR A 9 7.52 -1.66 8.51
C TYR A 9 6.04 -1.93 8.68
N GLU A 10 5.51 -1.59 9.84
CA GLU A 10 4.08 -1.66 10.12
C GLU A 10 3.61 -0.31 10.59
N ALA A 11 2.40 0.05 10.27
CA ALA A 11 1.82 1.32 10.68
C ALA A 11 0.35 1.10 11.00
N ASP A 12 -0.20 1.93 11.88
CA ASP A 12 -1.61 1.81 12.23
C ASP A 12 -2.49 2.21 11.05
N SER A 13 -2.03 3.11 10.22
CA SER A 13 -2.82 3.64 9.12
C SER A 13 -1.90 4.14 8.01
N ALA A 14 -2.37 4.04 6.78
CA ALA A 14 -1.64 4.61 5.66
C ALA A 14 -1.47 6.12 5.83
N TYR A 15 -2.42 6.75 6.50
CA TYR A 15 -2.39 8.21 6.67
C TYR A 15 -1.38 8.68 7.71
N GLY A 16 -0.90 7.78 8.56
CA GLY A 16 0.00 8.16 9.65
C GLY A 16 1.48 7.95 9.39
N ILE A 17 1.84 7.53 8.19
CA ILE A 17 3.24 7.31 7.85
C ILE A 17 3.92 8.66 7.59
N ASP A 18 5.19 8.78 7.98
CA ASP A 18 5.93 10.03 7.80
C ASP A 18 6.51 10.10 6.39
N TYR A 19 5.69 10.50 5.45
CA TYR A 19 6.09 10.55 4.04
C TYR A 19 7.11 11.64 3.74
N ARG A 20 7.13 12.71 4.53
CA ARG A 20 8.12 13.77 4.31
C ARG A 20 9.54 13.22 4.53
N THR A 21 9.73 12.48 5.62
CA THR A 21 11.03 11.89 5.89
C THR A 21 11.42 10.89 4.79
N LEU A 22 10.43 10.12 4.32
CA LEU A 22 10.71 9.16 3.24
C LEU A 22 11.10 9.87 1.96
N TYR A 23 10.47 11.01 1.66
CA TYR A 23 10.85 11.78 0.49
C TYR A 23 12.29 12.28 0.64
N GLU A 24 12.66 12.73 1.84
CA GLU A 24 14.01 13.21 2.09
C GLU A 24 15.03 12.10 1.97
N GLN A 25 14.63 10.86 2.18
CA GLN A 25 15.50 9.71 2.06
C GLN A 25 15.61 9.22 0.61
N GLY A 26 14.90 9.83 -0.32
CA GLY A 26 15.05 9.52 -1.72
C GLY A 26 13.87 8.79 -2.36
N TYR A 27 12.82 8.47 -1.60
CA TYR A 27 11.66 7.80 -2.19
C TYR A 27 10.87 8.77 -3.03
N ARG A 28 10.34 8.29 -4.16
CA ARG A 28 9.65 9.16 -5.11
C ARG A 28 8.32 8.60 -5.59
N GLY A 29 8.09 7.33 -5.46
CA GLY A 29 6.83 6.71 -5.88
C GLY A 29 6.20 5.92 -4.76
N ILE A 30 4.86 5.96 -4.67
CA ILE A 30 4.14 5.19 -3.67
C ILE A 30 3.02 4.44 -4.36
N ILE A 31 3.00 3.12 -4.15
CA ILE A 31 1.93 2.27 -4.62
C ILE A 31 1.03 1.98 -3.44
N PHE A 32 -0.28 2.21 -3.59
CA PHE A 32 -1.24 1.95 -2.52
C PHE A 32 -2.24 0.90 -2.93
N ASP A 33 -2.65 0.06 -1.96
CA ASP A 33 -3.86 -0.70 -2.09
C ASP A 33 -5.01 0.22 -1.68
N ILE A 34 -6.23 -0.08 -2.09
CA ILE A 34 -7.38 0.76 -1.77
C ILE A 34 -8.20 0.21 -0.62
N ASP A 35 -8.80 -0.97 -0.83
CA ASP A 35 -9.77 -1.51 0.13
C ASP A 35 -9.11 -1.84 1.46
N ASN A 36 -9.68 -1.38 2.55
CA ASN A 36 -9.21 -1.59 3.91
C ASN A 36 -7.85 -0.94 4.21
N THR A 37 -7.27 -0.26 3.25
CA THR A 37 -6.03 0.49 3.43
C THR A 37 -6.30 2.00 3.46
N LEU A 38 -7.03 2.49 2.49
CA LEU A 38 -7.35 3.92 2.39
C LEU A 38 -8.79 4.20 2.84
N VAL A 39 -9.69 3.27 2.59
CA VAL A 39 -11.10 3.37 2.96
C VAL A 39 -11.59 1.97 3.31
N PRO A 40 -12.74 1.84 3.98
CA PRO A 40 -13.31 0.50 4.20
C PRO A 40 -13.59 -0.20 2.87
N HIS A 41 -13.65 -1.50 2.90
CA HIS A 41 -13.82 -2.30 1.69
C HIS A 41 -15.01 -1.81 0.87
N GLY A 42 -14.77 -1.51 -0.38
CA GLY A 42 -15.82 -1.08 -1.31
C GLY A 42 -16.24 0.36 -1.20
N ALA A 43 -15.73 1.10 -0.23
CA ALA A 43 -16.19 2.47 -0.02
C ALA A 43 -15.57 3.44 -1.03
N PRO A 44 -16.25 4.53 -1.35
CA PRO A 44 -15.69 5.52 -2.27
C PRO A 44 -14.63 6.36 -1.59
N ALA A 45 -13.91 7.15 -2.38
CA ALA A 45 -12.90 8.03 -1.85
C ALA A 45 -13.53 9.06 -0.91
N THR A 46 -12.82 9.39 0.15
CA THR A 46 -13.29 10.35 1.15
C THR A 46 -12.55 11.66 0.98
N PRO A 47 -13.05 12.76 1.57
CA PRO A 47 -12.29 14.01 1.58
C PRO A 47 -10.90 13.83 2.20
N GLN A 48 -10.79 12.97 3.24
CA GLN A 48 -9.51 12.69 3.84
C GLN A 48 -8.54 12.10 2.82
N ALA A 49 -9.02 11.15 2.02
CA ALA A 49 -8.16 10.51 1.02
C ALA A 49 -7.75 11.52 -0.05
N THR A 50 -8.69 12.34 -0.51
CA THR A 50 -8.39 13.33 -1.56
C THR A 50 -7.35 14.33 -1.06
N GLU A 51 -7.49 14.81 0.16
CA GLU A 51 -6.55 15.76 0.71
C GLU A 51 -5.19 15.11 0.90
N PHE A 52 -5.18 13.87 1.37
CA PHE A 52 -3.96 13.12 1.59
C PHE A 52 -3.15 12.99 0.30
N PHE A 53 -3.80 12.60 -0.78
CA PHE A 53 -3.09 12.46 -2.06
C PHE A 53 -2.61 13.81 -2.57
N GLY A 54 -3.36 14.89 -2.30
CA GLY A 54 -2.91 16.23 -2.65
C GLY A 54 -1.61 16.59 -1.93
N ARG A 55 -1.53 16.26 -0.64
CA ARG A 55 -0.31 16.53 0.12
C ARG A 55 0.87 15.71 -0.38
N LEU A 56 0.63 14.46 -0.79
CA LEU A 56 1.72 13.66 -1.33
C LEU A 56 2.26 14.24 -2.62
N ARG A 57 1.37 14.76 -3.47
CA ARG A 57 1.81 15.38 -4.71
C ARG A 57 2.61 16.65 -4.42
N GLU A 58 2.20 17.42 -3.41
CA GLU A 58 2.93 18.63 -3.05
C GLU A 58 4.31 18.32 -2.54
N LEU A 59 4.49 17.18 -1.87
CA LEU A 59 5.80 16.75 -1.45
C LEU A 59 6.67 16.34 -2.63
N GLY A 60 6.07 15.94 -3.74
CA GLY A 60 6.82 15.52 -4.91
C GLY A 60 6.69 14.06 -5.26
N PHE A 61 5.81 13.33 -4.60
CA PHE A 61 5.63 11.90 -4.90
C PHE A 61 4.75 11.68 -6.12
N GLN A 62 5.06 10.63 -6.85
CA GLN A 62 4.15 10.04 -7.81
C GLN A 62 3.34 9.00 -7.04
N THR A 63 2.05 8.90 -7.30
CA THR A 63 1.20 7.95 -6.60
C THR A 63 0.45 7.07 -7.58
N LEU A 64 0.22 5.81 -7.20
CA LEU A 64 -0.46 4.87 -8.05
C LEU A 64 -1.23 3.88 -7.19
N LEU A 65 -2.46 3.60 -7.60
CA LEU A 65 -3.31 2.62 -6.92
C LEU A 65 -3.19 1.30 -7.65
N LEU A 66 -2.81 0.24 -6.94
CA LEU A 66 -2.64 -1.08 -7.52
C LEU A 66 -3.67 -2.00 -6.90
N SER A 67 -4.63 -2.49 -7.68
CA SER A 67 -5.74 -3.23 -7.15
C SER A 67 -6.08 -4.43 -8.00
N ASN A 68 -6.53 -5.53 -7.35
CA ASN A 68 -7.02 -6.68 -8.08
C ASN A 68 -8.47 -6.50 -8.50
N ASN A 69 -9.07 -5.40 -8.12
CA ASN A 69 -10.48 -5.13 -8.42
C ASN A 69 -10.67 -4.73 -9.88
N LYS A 70 -11.92 -4.60 -10.30
CA LYS A 70 -12.24 -4.26 -11.68
C LYS A 70 -12.07 -2.77 -11.92
N GLU A 71 -11.95 -2.40 -13.19
CA GLU A 71 -11.65 -1.02 -13.54
C GLU A 71 -12.62 0.01 -12.99
N PRO A 72 -13.94 -0.17 -13.04
CA PRO A 72 -14.81 0.89 -12.55
C PRO A 72 -14.52 1.29 -11.11
N ARG A 73 -14.23 0.30 -10.25
CA ARG A 73 -13.93 0.57 -8.85
C ARG A 73 -12.62 1.35 -8.73
N VAL A 74 -11.58 0.89 -9.41
CA VAL A 74 -10.25 1.45 -9.26
C VAL A 74 -10.17 2.83 -9.90
N LYS A 75 -10.75 2.97 -11.11
CA LYS A 75 -10.73 4.22 -11.83
C LYS A 75 -11.49 5.30 -11.08
N SER A 76 -12.65 4.96 -10.53
CA SER A 76 -13.47 5.93 -9.80
C SER A 76 -12.69 6.50 -8.62
N PHE A 77 -12.00 5.62 -7.88
CA PHE A 77 -11.23 6.08 -6.74
C PHE A 77 -10.03 6.92 -7.21
N ALA A 78 -9.33 6.45 -8.23
CA ALA A 78 -8.14 7.14 -8.74
C ALA A 78 -8.48 8.53 -9.25
N ASP A 79 -9.59 8.65 -9.97
CA ASP A 79 -10.01 9.94 -10.49
C ASP A 79 -10.33 10.91 -9.33
N ALA A 80 -10.94 10.41 -8.27
CA ALA A 80 -11.31 11.25 -7.16
C ALA A 80 -10.09 11.79 -6.41
N VAL A 81 -9.04 10.98 -6.27
CA VAL A 81 -7.87 11.41 -5.51
C VAL A 81 -6.74 11.95 -6.40
N GLY A 82 -6.87 11.81 -7.70
CA GLY A 82 -5.85 12.32 -8.61
C GLY A 82 -4.63 11.45 -8.72
N ALA A 83 -4.79 10.13 -8.69
CA ALA A 83 -3.67 9.20 -8.78
C ALA A 83 -3.76 8.39 -10.06
N SER A 84 -2.64 7.79 -10.45
CA SER A 84 -2.64 6.80 -11.53
C SER A 84 -3.18 5.48 -10.97
N TYR A 85 -3.50 4.53 -11.82
CA TYR A 85 -4.05 3.27 -11.33
C TYR A 85 -3.75 2.11 -12.27
N ILE A 86 -3.76 0.91 -11.69
CA ILE A 86 -3.72 -0.35 -12.43
C ILE A 86 -4.77 -1.25 -11.79
N TYR A 87 -5.74 -1.68 -12.60
CA TYR A 87 -6.80 -2.57 -12.13
C TYR A 87 -6.51 -4.00 -12.57
N LYS A 88 -7.16 -4.98 -11.95
CA LYS A 88 -6.93 -6.40 -12.21
C LYS A 88 -5.44 -6.68 -12.22
N ALA A 89 -4.78 -6.19 -11.18
CA ALA A 89 -3.33 -6.18 -11.15
C ALA A 89 -2.68 -7.55 -11.00
N GLY A 90 -3.44 -8.53 -10.55
CA GLY A 90 -2.91 -9.89 -10.40
C GLY A 90 -1.99 -10.06 -9.21
N LYS A 91 -2.13 -9.20 -8.18
CA LYS A 91 -1.32 -9.35 -6.98
C LYS A 91 -1.54 -10.72 -6.36
N PRO A 92 -0.55 -11.41 -5.89
CA PRO A 92 0.82 -10.96 -5.65
C PRO A 92 1.79 -11.20 -6.81
N GLY A 93 1.30 -11.40 -8.02
CA GLY A 93 2.19 -11.52 -9.17
C GLY A 93 2.99 -10.25 -9.37
N ARG A 94 4.17 -10.37 -9.96
CA ARG A 94 5.09 -9.25 -10.10
C ARG A 94 4.69 -8.22 -11.12
N GLU A 95 3.96 -8.62 -12.13
CA GLU A 95 3.71 -7.75 -13.27
C GLU A 95 3.11 -6.40 -12.89
N GLY A 96 2.10 -6.39 -12.02
CA GLY A 96 1.47 -5.13 -11.65
C GLY A 96 2.42 -4.17 -10.97
N TYR A 97 3.28 -4.70 -10.09
CA TYR A 97 4.25 -3.86 -9.39
C TYR A 97 5.28 -3.28 -10.35
N LEU A 98 5.75 -4.10 -11.31
CA LEU A 98 6.74 -3.62 -12.28
C LEU A 98 6.13 -2.57 -13.20
N ARG A 99 4.89 -2.78 -13.63
CA ARG A 99 4.20 -1.78 -14.45
C ARG A 99 3.96 -0.49 -13.68
N ALA A 100 3.67 -0.60 -12.38
CA ALA A 100 3.44 0.58 -11.55
C ALA A 100 4.71 1.42 -11.48
N MET A 101 5.85 0.79 -11.25
CA MET A 101 7.10 1.52 -11.20
C MET A 101 7.41 2.16 -12.54
N GLU A 102 7.13 1.46 -13.63
CA GLU A 102 7.37 2.02 -14.94
C GLU A 102 6.50 3.24 -15.18
N GLN A 103 5.23 3.19 -14.81
CA GLN A 103 4.33 4.32 -14.98
C GLN A 103 4.76 5.52 -14.14
N MET A 104 5.30 5.28 -12.96
CA MET A 104 5.72 6.36 -12.07
C MET A 104 7.14 6.81 -12.36
N HIS A 105 7.84 6.12 -13.25
CA HIS A 105 9.25 6.40 -13.56
C HIS A 105 10.12 6.29 -12.31
N THR A 106 9.88 5.24 -11.51
CA THR A 106 10.66 5.00 -10.29
C THR A 106 11.21 3.58 -10.34
N GLY A 107 12.16 3.30 -9.47
CA GLY A 107 12.75 1.97 -9.35
C GLY A 107 12.42 1.36 -8.01
N ALA A 108 12.86 0.12 -7.80
CA ALA A 108 12.55 -0.58 -6.56
C ALA A 108 13.10 0.15 -5.34
N ASP A 109 14.27 0.77 -5.48
CA ASP A 109 14.90 1.46 -4.36
C ASP A 109 14.33 2.85 -4.11
N THR A 110 13.41 3.34 -4.94
CA THR A 110 12.79 4.64 -4.74
C THR A 110 11.27 4.54 -4.66
N THR A 111 10.73 3.33 -4.50
CA THR A 111 9.30 3.08 -4.48
C THR A 111 8.89 2.46 -3.15
N LEU A 112 7.73 2.88 -2.63
CA LEU A 112 7.14 2.31 -1.43
C LEU A 112 5.85 1.61 -1.79
N PHE A 113 5.48 0.58 -1.04
CA PHE A 113 4.17 -0.03 -1.15
C PHE A 113 3.47 0.04 0.21
N VAL A 114 2.22 0.45 0.21
CA VAL A 114 1.41 0.56 1.41
C VAL A 114 0.13 -0.23 1.21
N GLY A 115 -0.11 -1.22 2.05
CA GLY A 115 -1.30 -2.06 1.95
C GLY A 115 -1.58 -2.80 3.23
N ASP A 116 -2.75 -3.45 3.31
CA ASP A 116 -3.19 -4.11 4.53
C ASP A 116 -3.11 -5.63 4.49
N GLN A 117 -2.76 -6.24 3.36
CA GLN A 117 -2.75 -7.68 3.26
C GLN A 117 -1.36 -8.24 3.08
N LEU A 118 -1.03 -9.20 3.93
CA LEU A 118 0.30 -9.77 3.94
C LEU A 118 0.60 -10.49 2.63
N PHE A 119 -0.31 -11.35 2.18
CA PHE A 119 -0.05 -12.15 1.01
C PHE A 119 -0.06 -11.37 -0.29
N THR A 120 -1.12 -10.63 -0.58
CA THR A 120 -1.22 -9.96 -1.86
C THR A 120 -0.40 -8.68 -1.91
N ASP A 121 -0.23 -8.00 -0.78
CA ASP A 121 0.45 -6.71 -0.80
C ASP A 121 1.92 -6.80 -0.43
N VAL A 122 2.20 -7.28 0.77
CA VAL A 122 3.58 -7.31 1.25
C VAL A 122 4.43 -8.27 0.45
N TRP A 123 4.00 -9.51 0.32
CA TRP A 123 4.78 -10.51 -0.39
C TRP A 123 4.99 -10.14 -1.85
N GLY A 124 3.93 -9.66 -2.49
CA GLY A 124 4.03 -9.26 -3.89
C GLY A 124 5.05 -8.16 -4.10
N ALA A 125 4.98 -7.12 -3.27
CA ALA A 125 5.89 -5.99 -3.39
C ALA A 125 7.33 -6.41 -3.05
N LYS A 126 7.51 -7.24 -2.02
CA LYS A 126 8.85 -7.64 -1.63
C LYS A 126 9.52 -8.50 -2.68
N LYS A 127 8.76 -9.28 -3.44
CA LYS A 127 9.35 -10.04 -4.54
C LYS A 127 9.94 -9.13 -5.60
N CYS A 128 9.50 -7.88 -5.66
CA CYS A 128 10.01 -6.90 -6.61
C CYS A 128 11.04 -5.97 -5.97
N GLY A 129 11.42 -6.22 -4.73
CA GLY A 129 12.42 -5.40 -4.06
C GLY A 129 11.91 -4.06 -3.55
N ILE A 130 10.59 -3.90 -3.46
CA ILE A 130 9.98 -2.64 -3.03
C ILE A 130 9.84 -2.62 -1.52
N MET A 131 10.12 -1.47 -0.89
CA MET A 131 9.96 -1.32 0.55
C MET A 131 8.48 -1.32 0.90
N THR A 132 8.09 -2.06 1.93
CA THR A 132 6.70 -2.28 2.25
C THR A 132 6.32 -1.76 3.62
N TYR A 133 5.10 -1.18 3.69
CA TYR A 133 4.44 -0.84 4.93
C TYR A 133 3.14 -1.63 5.00
N LEU A 134 2.97 -2.42 6.04
CA LEU A 134 1.72 -3.12 6.27
C LEU A 134 0.90 -2.31 7.24
N THR A 135 -0.34 -1.97 6.88
CA THR A 135 -1.21 -1.18 7.73
C THR A 135 -2.29 -2.07 8.32
N LYS A 136 -2.88 -1.64 9.43
CA LYS A 136 -3.99 -2.37 10.00
C LYS A 136 -5.21 -2.18 9.11
N PRO A 137 -5.99 -3.24 8.89
CA PRO A 137 -7.17 -3.11 8.04
C PRO A 137 -8.19 -2.19 8.70
N ILE A 138 -8.87 -1.41 7.89
CA ILE A 138 -9.87 -0.48 8.39
C ILE A 138 -11.12 -1.23 8.78
N HIS A 139 -11.49 -2.26 8.01
CA HIS A 139 -12.71 -3.00 8.27
C HIS A 139 -12.47 -4.07 9.34
N PRO A 140 -13.28 -4.13 10.40
CA PRO A 140 -13.04 -5.07 11.49
C PRO A 140 -12.95 -6.55 11.09
N LYS A 141 -13.69 -6.96 10.06
CA LYS A 141 -13.65 -8.35 9.64
C LYS A 141 -12.28 -8.69 9.06
N GLU A 142 -11.70 -7.77 8.34
CA GLU A 142 -10.39 -8.00 7.77
C GLU A 142 -9.33 -8.00 8.86
N GLU A 143 -9.56 -7.20 9.88
CA GLU A 143 -8.65 -7.15 11.00
C GLU A 143 -8.57 -8.50 11.70
N ILE A 144 -9.68 -9.20 11.81
CA ILE A 144 -9.69 -10.51 12.43
C ILE A 144 -8.84 -11.49 11.63
N GLN A 145 -8.94 -11.45 10.31
CA GLN A 145 -8.13 -12.33 9.50
C GLN A 145 -6.64 -12.04 9.63
N ILE A 146 -6.30 -10.78 9.70
CA ILE A 146 -4.90 -10.39 9.88
C ILE A 146 -4.39 -10.89 11.21
N CYS A 147 -5.18 -10.81 12.27
CA CYS A 147 -4.79 -11.30 13.55
C CYS A 147 -4.49 -12.80 13.53
N LEU A 148 -5.30 -13.55 12.81
CA LEU A 148 -5.06 -14.99 12.71
C LEU A 148 -3.74 -15.28 12.01
N LEU A 149 -3.39 -14.49 11.02
CA LEU A 149 -2.13 -14.69 10.32
C LEU A 149 -0.94 -14.37 11.23
N TYR A 150 -1.08 -13.38 12.07
CA TYR A 150 0.03 -12.98 12.91
C TYR A 150 0.16 -13.78 14.19
N THR A 151 -0.87 -14.47 14.59
CA THR A 151 -0.78 -15.18 15.81
C THR A 151 0.11 -16.35 15.77
N SER A 152 0.40 -16.82 14.62
CA SER A 152 1.27 -17.86 14.60
C SER A 152 2.47 -17.24 15.01
N PRO A 153 3.12 -17.54 15.67
CA PRO A 153 4.25 -17.25 16.29
C PRO A 153 4.99 -16.11 16.14
N SER A 154 4.57 -15.17 15.85
CA SER A 154 5.42 -14.14 15.58
C SER A 154 5.65 -13.28 16.76
N PRO A 155 6.77 -13.31 17.34
CA PRO A 155 7.07 -12.44 18.43
C PRO A 155 7.14 -11.02 18.00
N ARG A 156 7.17 -10.83 16.69
CA ARG A 156 7.24 -9.53 16.20
C ARG A 156 6.08 -8.69 16.57
N ASP A 157 4.96 -9.28 16.90
CA ASP A 157 3.82 -8.52 17.27
C ASP A 157 4.13 -7.61 18.41
N LYS A 158 5.00 -8.00 19.26
CA LYS A 158 5.30 -7.19 20.37
C LYS A 158 6.06 -5.99 20.04
N ARG A 159 6.93 -6.09 19.05
CA ARG A 159 7.68 -4.96 18.71
C ARG A 159 6.86 -3.94 18.11
N GLN A 160 5.82 -4.34 17.45
CA GLN A 160 5.07 -3.41 16.75
C GLN A 160 4.33 -2.55 17.61
N SER A 161 4.11 -2.98 18.79
CA SER A 161 3.28 -2.18 19.57
C SER A 161 3.90 -0.91 19.84
N ARG A 162 4.91 -0.60 19.38
CA ARG A 162 5.40 0.67 19.56
C ARG A 162 5.35 1.42 18.47
#